data_c08720ba6028c8d2a6092cb3c57d8f70
#
_entry.id   c08720ba6028c8d2a6092cb3c57d8f70
#
_cell.length_a   1.000
_cell.length_b   1.000
_cell.length_c   1.000
_cell.angle_alpha   90.00
_cell.angle_beta   90.00
_cell.angle_gamma   90.00
#
_symmetry.space_group_name_H-M   'P 1'
#
loop_
_entity.id
_entity.type
_entity.pdbx_description
1 polymer ?
#
loop_
_entity_poly.entity_id
_entity_poly.type
_entity_poly.pdbx_seq_one_letter_code
_entity_poly.pdbx_strand_id
1 'polypeptide(L)'
;MRTPLVLLLFVLLAPFARPAQAQNIQLHYDFGRQLYAKDQPTRPRWTTTVEQFRPDRWGNTFYFIDMNYANEGVESAYWEISREFSLGKTPFAAHIEYDGGLSNKFSYNNAYLVGVTYAWNAPSHQAGFTITPMYKYLAKQSKPNSWQLTGTWYRHFAAGAVTFCGFADVWGDRNLNDGKNNVVFITEPQLWLNLYKLHGVNPDFRLSVGTEVEVSHNFAVTDKTIVNPTLALKWSF
;
A
#
# COMPACT_ATOMS: atom_id res chain seq x y z
N MET A 1 -20.07 -22.28 20.15
CA MET A 1 -18.81 -22.36 19.40
C MET A 1 -19.18 -22.42 17.91
N ARG A 2 -19.07 -21.31 17.20
CA ARG A 2 -19.28 -21.26 15.75
C ARG A 2 -17.92 -21.04 15.10
N THR A 3 -17.41 -22.08 14.46
CA THR A 3 -16.15 -22.05 13.70
C THR A 3 -16.30 -21.10 12.51
N PRO A 4 -15.38 -20.17 12.26
CA PRO A 4 -15.53 -19.24 11.14
C PRO A 4 -15.28 -19.97 9.83
N LEU A 5 -16.28 -19.95 8.97
CA LEU A 5 -16.30 -20.46 7.57
C LEU A 5 -15.52 -19.56 6.58
N VAL A 6 -14.61 -18.75 7.08
CA VAL A 6 -13.90 -17.74 6.27
C VAL A 6 -12.72 -18.30 5.47
N LEU A 7 -12.26 -19.52 5.79
CA LEU A 7 -11.07 -20.10 5.14
C LEU A 7 -11.32 -20.75 3.77
N LEU A 8 -12.56 -20.88 3.33
CA LEU A 8 -12.92 -21.68 2.14
C LEU A 8 -13.08 -20.89 0.84
N LEU A 9 -13.08 -19.55 0.89
CA LEU A 9 -13.32 -18.73 -0.33
C LEU A 9 -12.07 -18.47 -1.16
N PHE A 10 -10.86 -18.78 -0.67
CA PHE A 10 -9.59 -18.48 -1.33
C PHE A 10 -9.13 -19.53 -2.35
N VAL A 11 -9.78 -20.68 -2.45
CA VAL A 11 -9.26 -21.79 -3.28
C VAL A 11 -9.87 -21.83 -4.70
N LEU A 12 -10.91 -21.08 -5.02
CA LEU A 12 -11.68 -21.23 -6.28
C LEU A 12 -11.35 -20.24 -7.40
N LEU A 13 -10.37 -19.33 -7.25
CA LEU A 13 -10.03 -18.34 -8.29
C LEU A 13 -8.74 -18.66 -9.08
N ALA A 14 -8.16 -19.82 -8.94
CA ALA A 14 -6.80 -20.12 -9.41
C ALA A 14 -6.61 -20.83 -10.76
N PRO A 15 -7.52 -21.01 -11.74
CA PRO A 15 -7.10 -21.68 -12.97
C PRO A 15 -7.04 -20.86 -14.26
N PHE A 16 -7.19 -19.55 -14.28
CA PHE A 16 -7.19 -18.78 -15.55
C PHE A 16 -6.21 -17.61 -15.62
N ALA A 17 -5.19 -17.55 -14.78
CA ALA A 17 -4.21 -16.48 -14.81
C ALA A 17 -3.20 -16.68 -15.96
N ARG A 18 -3.22 -15.79 -16.95
CA ARG A 18 -2.12 -15.60 -17.89
C ARG A 18 -0.91 -15.04 -17.14
N PRO A 19 0.34 -15.50 -17.42
CA PRO A 19 1.53 -15.02 -16.72
C PRO A 19 1.82 -13.57 -17.05
N ALA A 20 2.33 -12.84 -16.09
CA ALA A 20 2.87 -11.47 -16.06
C ALA A 20 1.97 -10.39 -15.45
N GLN A 21 1.41 -10.67 -14.29
CA GLN A 21 0.79 -9.63 -13.48
C GLN A 21 1.32 -9.78 -12.06
N ALA A 22 1.96 -8.74 -11.53
CA ALA A 22 2.39 -8.73 -10.13
C ALA A 22 1.14 -8.54 -9.27
N GLN A 23 0.47 -9.62 -8.95
CA GLN A 23 -0.64 -9.68 -8.01
C GLN A 23 -0.19 -10.42 -6.77
N ASN A 24 -0.52 -9.90 -5.60
CA ASN A 24 -0.19 -10.54 -4.35
C ASN A 24 -1.27 -10.32 -3.29
N ILE A 25 -1.26 -11.21 -2.31
CA ILE A 25 -2.03 -11.09 -1.07
C ILE A 25 -1.02 -11.08 0.07
N GLN A 26 -1.18 -10.14 0.98
CA GLN A 26 -0.34 -10.01 2.15
C GLN A 26 -1.19 -10.16 3.42
N LEU A 27 -0.58 -10.71 4.48
CA LEU A 27 -1.16 -10.77 5.81
C LEU A 27 -0.15 -10.18 6.78
N HIS A 28 -0.52 -9.09 7.45
CA HIS A 28 0.30 -8.35 8.39
C HIS A 28 -0.20 -8.52 9.81
N TYR A 29 0.72 -8.76 10.74
CA TYR A 29 0.49 -8.58 12.16
C TYR A 29 1.18 -7.31 12.62
N ASP A 30 0.41 -6.34 13.09
CA ASP A 30 0.86 -5.00 13.48
C ASP A 30 1.14 -4.92 14.99
N PHE A 31 2.31 -4.41 15.34
CA PHE A 31 2.75 -4.24 16.74
C PHE A 31 2.45 -2.83 17.29
N GLY A 32 1.94 -1.91 16.48
CA GLY A 32 1.72 -0.52 16.83
C GLY A 32 0.84 -0.34 18.06
N ARG A 33 -0.24 -1.13 18.16
CA ARG A 33 -1.10 -1.11 19.35
C ARG A 33 -0.38 -1.51 20.63
N GLN A 34 0.59 -2.42 20.59
CA GLN A 34 1.39 -2.80 21.75
C GLN A 34 2.40 -1.70 22.11
N LEU A 35 3.02 -1.08 21.10
CA LEU A 35 4.04 -0.06 21.29
C LEU A 35 3.45 1.28 21.75
N TYR A 36 2.27 1.61 21.24
CA TYR A 36 1.59 2.89 21.47
C TYR A 36 0.17 2.71 22.02
N ALA A 37 0.01 1.90 23.06
CA ALA A 37 -1.30 1.55 23.61
C ALA A 37 -2.16 2.75 24.05
N LYS A 38 -1.53 3.85 24.45
CA LYS A 38 -2.23 5.08 24.84
C LYS A 38 -2.68 5.92 23.65
N ASP A 39 -1.87 5.95 22.59
CA ASP A 39 -2.10 6.79 21.41
C ASP A 39 -2.93 6.05 20.34
N GLN A 40 -2.81 4.72 20.27
CA GLN A 40 -3.47 3.87 19.28
C GLN A 40 -4.21 2.67 19.92
N PRO A 41 -5.13 2.88 20.89
CA PRO A 41 -5.75 1.79 21.66
C PRO A 41 -6.64 0.88 20.81
N THR A 42 -7.13 1.38 19.68
CA THR A 42 -8.04 0.66 18.76
C THR A 42 -7.37 0.23 17.46
N ARG A 43 -6.06 0.47 17.28
CA ARG A 43 -5.36 0.10 16.04
C ARG A 43 -5.53 -1.39 15.76
N PRO A 44 -5.96 -1.79 14.56
CA PRO A 44 -6.08 -3.18 14.16
C PRO A 44 -4.74 -3.91 14.31
N ARG A 45 -4.79 -5.19 14.69
CA ARG A 45 -3.59 -6.03 14.77
C ARG A 45 -3.35 -6.82 13.50
N TRP A 46 -4.39 -7.06 12.75
CA TRP A 46 -4.33 -7.82 11.52
C TRP A 46 -4.83 -6.99 10.36
N THR A 47 -4.07 -6.97 9.29
CA THR A 47 -4.44 -6.38 8.00
C THR A 47 -4.15 -7.37 6.90
N THR A 48 -5.08 -7.55 5.98
CA THR A 48 -4.85 -8.23 4.71
C THR A 48 -4.80 -7.19 3.61
N THR A 49 -3.71 -7.16 2.84
CA THR A 49 -3.56 -6.33 1.64
C THR A 49 -3.72 -7.21 0.41
N VAL A 50 -4.54 -6.76 -0.52
CA VAL A 50 -4.60 -7.29 -1.89
C VAL A 50 -4.03 -6.21 -2.80
N GLU A 51 -2.97 -6.53 -3.53
CA GLU A 51 -2.26 -5.57 -4.37
C GLU A 51 -2.07 -6.12 -5.78
N GLN A 52 -2.20 -5.25 -6.77
CA GLN A 52 -1.86 -5.56 -8.15
C GLN A 52 -1.17 -4.39 -8.84
N PHE A 53 -0.06 -4.69 -9.52
CA PHE A 53 0.55 -3.83 -10.52
C PHE A 53 0.42 -4.49 -11.90
N ARG A 54 -0.22 -3.80 -12.85
CA ARG A 54 -0.47 -4.32 -14.19
C ARG A 54 0.00 -3.34 -15.26
N PRO A 55 1.17 -3.57 -15.89
CA PRO A 55 1.59 -2.80 -17.05
C PRO A 55 0.81 -3.20 -18.30
N ASP A 56 0.64 -2.26 -19.22
CA ASP A 56 0.09 -2.47 -20.54
C ASP A 56 0.76 -1.55 -21.59
N ARG A 57 0.28 -1.57 -22.84
CA ARG A 57 0.85 -0.77 -23.93
C ARG A 57 0.72 0.75 -23.75
N TRP A 58 -0.14 1.20 -22.86
CA TRP A 58 -0.43 2.60 -22.62
C TRP A 58 0.21 3.16 -21.35
N GLY A 59 0.68 2.28 -20.46
CA GLY A 59 1.23 2.61 -19.15
C GLY A 59 1.02 1.49 -18.15
N ASN A 60 0.45 1.79 -16.99
CA ASN A 60 0.15 0.78 -15.97
C ASN A 60 -1.09 1.15 -15.16
N THR A 61 -1.69 0.14 -14.54
CA THR A 61 -2.69 0.29 -13.49
C THR A 61 -2.13 -0.31 -12.21
N PHE A 62 -2.26 0.40 -11.12
CA PHE A 62 -1.93 -0.09 -9.79
C PHE A 62 -3.15 0.06 -8.90
N TYR A 63 -3.37 -0.91 -8.03
CA TYR A 63 -4.29 -0.77 -6.92
C TYR A 63 -3.86 -1.61 -5.74
N PHE A 64 -4.27 -1.18 -4.56
CA PHE A 64 -4.29 -2.03 -3.38
C PHE A 64 -5.59 -1.84 -2.60
N ILE A 65 -5.90 -2.83 -1.77
CA ILE A 65 -7.01 -2.82 -0.83
C ILE A 65 -6.50 -3.39 0.48
N ASP A 66 -6.54 -2.57 1.52
CA ASP A 66 -6.24 -2.98 2.88
C ASP A 66 -7.53 -3.27 3.63
N MET A 67 -7.61 -4.46 4.21
CA MET A 67 -8.73 -4.89 5.05
C MET A 67 -8.24 -5.08 6.48
N ASN A 68 -8.73 -4.24 7.38
CA ASN A 68 -8.42 -4.29 8.80
C ASN A 68 -9.42 -5.17 9.55
N TYR A 69 -8.92 -6.00 10.45
CA TYR A 69 -9.74 -6.97 11.17
C TYR A 69 -9.92 -6.60 12.64
N ALA A 70 -11.16 -6.71 13.10
CA ALA A 70 -11.56 -6.74 14.51
C ALA A 70 -12.04 -8.14 14.90
N ASN A 71 -12.56 -8.28 16.11
CA ASN A 71 -13.01 -9.58 16.62
C ASN A 71 -14.14 -10.23 15.80
N GLU A 72 -14.93 -9.43 15.09
CA GLU A 72 -16.11 -9.88 14.32
C GLU A 72 -15.84 -9.99 12.81
N GLY A 73 -14.59 -9.83 12.37
CA GLY A 73 -14.21 -9.89 10.95
C GLY A 73 -13.62 -8.57 10.44
N VAL A 74 -13.88 -8.23 9.17
CA VAL A 74 -13.41 -6.99 8.56
C VAL A 74 -14.13 -5.80 9.20
N GLU A 75 -13.36 -4.91 9.85
CA GLU A 75 -13.87 -3.69 10.47
C GLU A 75 -13.84 -2.51 9.50
N SER A 76 -12.80 -2.43 8.67
CA SER A 76 -12.64 -1.37 7.68
C SER A 76 -11.87 -1.87 6.47
N ALA A 77 -12.08 -1.21 5.35
CA ALA A 77 -11.30 -1.38 4.14
C ALA A 77 -10.92 -0.01 3.58
N TYR A 78 -9.67 0.12 3.14
CA TYR A 78 -9.13 1.29 2.44
C TYR A 78 -8.55 0.81 1.11
N TRP A 79 -8.67 1.62 0.07
CA TRP A 79 -8.11 1.31 -1.25
C TRP A 79 -7.63 2.56 -1.97
N GLU A 80 -6.61 2.34 -2.77
CA GLU A 80 -6.16 3.27 -3.80
C GLU A 80 -6.17 2.58 -5.14
N ILE A 81 -6.56 3.31 -6.18
CA ILE A 81 -6.58 2.83 -7.55
C ILE A 81 -5.99 3.93 -8.42
N SER A 82 -4.87 3.65 -9.06
CA SER A 82 -4.21 4.59 -9.95
C SER A 82 -4.06 4.06 -11.37
N ARG A 83 -4.03 4.99 -12.30
CA ARG A 83 -3.73 4.74 -13.70
C ARG A 83 -2.68 5.71 -14.20
N GLU A 84 -1.65 5.19 -14.80
CA GLU A 84 -0.63 5.97 -15.50
C GLU A 84 -0.75 5.79 -17.01
N PHE A 85 -0.54 6.91 -17.74
CA PHE A 85 -0.48 6.94 -19.19
C PHE A 85 0.91 7.44 -19.61
N SER A 86 1.70 6.56 -20.25
CA SER A 86 3.05 6.87 -20.72
C SER A 86 3.07 8.02 -21.71
N LEU A 87 3.94 8.99 -21.51
CA LEU A 87 4.11 10.13 -22.40
C LEU A 87 5.18 9.81 -23.47
N GLY A 88 4.80 9.00 -24.44
CA GLY A 88 5.67 8.55 -25.51
C GLY A 88 6.80 7.65 -25.00
N LYS A 89 8.04 7.95 -25.39
CA LYS A 89 9.25 7.21 -24.97
C LYS A 89 10.01 7.92 -23.83
N THR A 90 9.38 8.87 -23.17
CA THR A 90 9.99 9.60 -22.07
C THR A 90 9.85 8.85 -20.74
N PRO A 91 10.60 9.19 -19.69
CA PRO A 91 10.43 8.62 -18.35
C PRO A 91 9.20 9.18 -17.62
N PHE A 92 8.34 9.93 -18.28
CA PHE A 92 7.17 10.56 -17.68
C PHE A 92 5.86 9.86 -18.07
N ALA A 93 4.91 9.88 -17.15
CA ALA A 93 3.53 9.43 -17.36
C ALA A 93 2.54 10.43 -16.76
N ALA A 94 1.40 10.63 -17.40
CA ALA A 94 0.27 11.30 -16.76
C ALA A 94 -0.35 10.32 -15.74
N HIS A 95 -0.65 10.81 -14.53
CA HIS A 95 -1.15 10.04 -13.40
C HIS A 95 -2.53 10.52 -12.98
N ILE A 96 -3.43 9.57 -12.76
CA ILE A 96 -4.73 9.78 -12.10
C ILE A 96 -4.92 8.73 -11.02
N GLU A 97 -5.48 9.13 -9.88
CA GLU A 97 -5.68 8.25 -8.73
C GLU A 97 -6.98 8.57 -8.00
N TYR A 98 -7.56 7.55 -7.42
CA TYR A 98 -8.72 7.62 -6.56
C TYR A 98 -8.45 6.84 -5.27
N ASP A 99 -8.62 7.54 -4.13
CA ASP A 99 -8.53 6.96 -2.80
C ASP A 99 -9.89 6.93 -2.15
N GLY A 100 -10.19 5.83 -1.51
CA GLY A 100 -11.46 5.63 -0.84
C GLY A 100 -11.39 4.57 0.24
N GLY A 101 -12.54 4.37 0.89
CA GLY A 101 -12.62 3.33 1.91
C GLY A 101 -13.93 3.39 2.67
N LEU A 102 -14.12 2.40 3.49
CA LEU A 102 -15.27 2.30 4.37
C LEU A 102 -14.90 1.58 5.67
N SER A 103 -15.68 1.86 6.68
CA SER A 103 -15.69 1.09 7.92
C SER A 103 -17.11 0.65 8.25
N ASN A 104 -17.27 -0.19 9.26
CA ASN A 104 -18.59 -0.58 9.75
C ASN A 104 -19.42 0.60 10.27
N LYS A 105 -18.83 1.77 10.44
CA LYS A 105 -19.49 2.96 11.01
C LYS A 105 -19.68 4.09 10.01
N PHE A 106 -18.77 4.27 9.05
CA PHE A 106 -18.78 5.38 8.08
C PHE A 106 -17.96 5.05 6.84
N SER A 107 -18.21 5.77 5.75
CA SER A 107 -17.32 5.80 4.58
C SER A 107 -16.25 6.87 4.78
N TYR A 108 -15.02 6.58 4.40
CA TYR A 108 -13.96 7.59 4.34
C TYR A 108 -14.28 8.63 3.28
N ASN A 109 -13.73 9.83 3.46
CA ASN A 109 -13.83 10.84 2.41
C ASN A 109 -12.98 10.41 1.21
N ASN A 110 -13.58 10.50 0.03
CA ASN A 110 -12.86 10.19 -1.20
C ASN A 110 -11.82 11.27 -1.50
N ALA A 111 -10.68 10.86 -2.04
CA ALA A 111 -9.73 11.75 -2.67
C ALA A 111 -9.60 11.42 -4.17
N TYR A 112 -9.35 12.45 -4.96
CA TYR A 112 -9.08 12.34 -6.39
C TYR A 112 -7.79 13.09 -6.66
N LEU A 113 -6.83 12.40 -7.29
CA LEU A 113 -5.52 12.95 -7.54
C LEU A 113 -5.23 12.96 -9.04
N VAL A 114 -4.50 13.99 -9.47
CA VAL A 114 -4.00 14.09 -10.83
C VAL A 114 -2.60 14.68 -10.81
N GLY A 115 -1.68 14.08 -11.55
CA GLY A 115 -0.29 14.50 -11.53
C GLY A 115 0.52 13.95 -12.69
N VAL A 116 1.83 13.99 -12.50
CA VAL A 116 2.81 13.47 -13.46
C VAL A 116 3.82 12.62 -12.70
N THR A 117 4.00 11.38 -13.14
CA THR A 117 5.02 10.48 -12.60
C THR A 117 6.30 10.60 -13.43
N TYR A 118 7.43 10.78 -12.75
CA TYR A 118 8.75 10.46 -13.27
C TYR A 118 9.14 9.06 -12.77
N ALA A 119 9.54 8.17 -13.67
CA ALA A 119 9.97 6.82 -13.34
C ALA A 119 11.38 6.55 -13.85
N TRP A 120 12.20 5.96 -12.97
CA TRP A 120 13.51 5.45 -13.33
C TRP A 120 13.62 3.96 -12.94
N ASN A 121 14.17 3.17 -13.86
CA ASN A 121 14.47 1.77 -13.61
C ASN A 121 15.89 1.46 -14.09
N ALA A 122 16.62 0.69 -13.29
CA ALA A 122 17.88 0.12 -13.74
C ALA A 122 17.66 -0.78 -14.97
N PRO A 123 18.59 -0.85 -15.95
CA PRO A 123 18.43 -1.70 -17.13
C PRO A 123 18.18 -3.17 -16.82
N SER A 124 18.68 -3.66 -15.68
CA SER A 124 18.46 -5.03 -15.18
C SER A 124 17.13 -5.21 -14.44
N HIS A 125 16.34 -4.15 -14.26
CA HIS A 125 15.15 -4.10 -13.40
C HIS A 125 15.37 -4.59 -11.96
N GLN A 126 16.60 -4.49 -11.45
CA GLN A 126 16.90 -4.83 -10.06
C GLN A 126 16.64 -3.69 -9.09
N ALA A 127 16.47 -2.48 -9.58
CA ALA A 127 16.14 -1.31 -8.78
C ALA A 127 15.34 -0.31 -9.62
N GLY A 128 14.48 0.42 -8.97
CA GLY A 128 13.76 1.52 -9.58
C GLY A 128 13.11 2.41 -8.54
N PHE A 129 12.69 3.58 -8.98
CA PHE A 129 11.90 4.51 -8.18
C PHE A 129 10.97 5.35 -9.05
N THR A 130 9.94 5.88 -8.43
CA THR A 130 9.06 6.89 -9.02
C THR A 130 8.97 8.12 -8.13
N ILE A 131 8.65 9.26 -8.72
CA ILE A 131 8.30 10.51 -8.01
C ILE A 131 7.09 11.10 -8.73
N THR A 132 6.02 11.35 -7.98
CA THR A 132 4.73 11.78 -8.52
C THR A 132 4.20 12.99 -7.73
N PRO A 133 4.46 14.24 -8.15
CA PRO A 133 3.75 15.41 -7.66
C PRO A 133 2.32 15.43 -8.20
N MET A 134 1.34 15.69 -7.32
CA MET A 134 -0.08 15.64 -7.63
C MET A 134 -0.85 16.81 -7.03
N TYR A 135 -1.85 17.28 -7.76
CA TYR A 135 -2.99 17.97 -7.18
C TYR A 135 -3.92 16.95 -6.53
N LYS A 136 -4.38 17.22 -5.30
CA LYS A 136 -5.27 16.37 -4.52
C LYS A 136 -6.57 17.11 -4.20
N TYR A 137 -7.70 16.51 -4.57
CA TYR A 137 -9.02 16.99 -4.23
C TYR A 137 -9.63 16.10 -3.15
N LEU A 138 -9.87 16.65 -1.97
CA LEU A 138 -10.47 15.96 -0.82
C LEU A 138 -11.97 16.21 -0.79
N ALA A 139 -12.75 15.23 -1.23
CA ALA A 139 -14.21 15.36 -1.29
C ALA A 139 -14.83 15.58 0.10
N LYS A 140 -15.92 16.35 0.13
CA LYS A 140 -16.69 16.67 1.34
C LYS A 140 -15.92 17.50 2.39
N GLN A 141 -14.76 18.00 2.08
CA GLN A 141 -14.04 18.94 2.95
C GLN A 141 -14.40 20.39 2.59
N SER A 142 -14.41 21.28 3.60
CA SER A 142 -14.70 22.70 3.40
C SER A 142 -13.63 23.44 2.57
N LYS A 143 -12.39 22.91 2.56
CA LYS A 143 -11.29 23.32 1.69
C LYS A 143 -10.75 22.07 0.98
N PRO A 144 -11.34 21.70 -0.15
CA PRO A 144 -11.06 20.41 -0.78
C PRO A 144 -9.74 20.37 -1.55
N ASN A 145 -9.17 21.54 -1.88
CA ASN A 145 -7.98 21.63 -2.72
C ASN A 145 -6.70 21.43 -1.89
N SER A 146 -5.87 20.51 -2.30
CA SER A 146 -4.61 20.15 -1.67
C SER A 146 -3.58 19.69 -2.70
N TRP A 147 -2.46 19.19 -2.22
CA TRP A 147 -1.37 18.62 -2.99
C TRP A 147 -0.85 17.36 -2.32
N GLN A 148 -0.24 16.49 -3.09
CA GLN A 148 0.48 15.31 -2.60
C GLN A 148 1.74 15.11 -3.42
N LEU A 149 2.79 14.64 -2.75
CA LEU A 149 4.01 14.13 -3.38
C LEU A 149 4.18 12.69 -2.94
N THR A 150 4.15 11.77 -3.91
CA THR A 150 4.37 10.34 -3.68
C THR A 150 5.72 9.94 -4.27
N GLY A 151 6.52 9.21 -3.51
CA GLY A 151 7.71 8.52 -3.96
C GLY A 151 7.59 7.03 -3.73
N THR A 152 7.93 6.20 -4.72
CA THR A 152 7.98 4.75 -4.54
C THR A 152 9.38 4.24 -4.91
N TRP A 153 9.79 3.10 -4.36
CA TRP A 153 11.05 2.48 -4.69
C TRP A 153 10.99 0.96 -4.59
N TYR A 154 11.87 0.31 -5.32
CA TYR A 154 12.18 -1.10 -5.11
C TYR A 154 13.65 -1.40 -5.38
N ARG A 155 14.19 -2.41 -4.69
CA ARG A 155 15.51 -2.98 -4.93
C ARG A 155 15.53 -4.46 -4.58
N HIS A 156 16.06 -5.27 -5.50
CA HIS A 156 16.29 -6.69 -5.31
C HIS A 156 17.75 -6.95 -5.00
N PHE A 157 18.01 -7.79 -4.02
CA PHE A 157 19.36 -8.23 -3.58
C PHE A 157 19.45 -9.76 -3.66
N ALA A 158 20.67 -10.30 -3.60
CA ALA A 158 20.95 -11.73 -3.54
C ALA A 158 20.16 -12.52 -4.64
N ALA A 159 20.30 -12.11 -5.90
CA ALA A 159 19.58 -12.67 -7.03
C ALA A 159 18.05 -12.70 -6.88
N GLY A 160 17.50 -11.72 -6.16
CA GLY A 160 16.06 -11.59 -5.90
C GLY A 160 15.57 -12.35 -4.67
N ALA A 161 16.45 -12.97 -3.89
CA ALA A 161 16.06 -13.60 -2.62
C ALA A 161 15.62 -12.58 -1.56
N VAL A 162 16.12 -11.34 -1.64
CA VAL A 162 15.70 -10.25 -0.76
C VAL A 162 15.18 -9.09 -1.60
N THR A 163 14.02 -8.57 -1.24
CA THR A 163 13.42 -7.36 -1.85
C THR A 163 13.23 -6.31 -0.78
N PHE A 164 13.77 -5.11 -1.02
CA PHE A 164 13.46 -3.89 -0.28
C PHE A 164 12.61 -3.00 -1.17
N CYS A 165 11.43 -2.60 -0.72
CA CYS A 165 10.53 -1.72 -1.47
C CYS A 165 9.72 -0.86 -0.51
N GLY A 166 8.90 0.02 -1.05
CA GLY A 166 8.00 0.84 -0.25
C GLY A 166 7.63 2.12 -0.96
N PHE A 167 6.95 2.96 -0.20
CA PHE A 167 6.55 4.29 -0.65
C PHE A 167 6.75 5.33 0.45
N ALA A 168 6.66 6.60 0.06
CA ALA A 168 6.57 7.74 0.97
C ALA A 168 5.64 8.79 0.37
N ASP A 169 4.69 9.25 1.18
CA ASP A 169 3.72 10.27 0.85
C ASP A 169 3.86 11.47 1.77
N VAL A 170 3.75 12.64 1.17
CA VAL A 170 3.63 13.92 1.86
C VAL A 170 2.47 14.68 1.24
N TRP A 171 1.51 15.11 2.06
CA TRP A 171 0.40 15.91 1.54
C TRP A 171 -0.06 16.98 2.52
N GLY A 172 -0.73 18.00 1.98
CA GLY A 172 -1.40 18.99 2.78
C GLY A 172 -2.76 18.49 3.25
N ASP A 173 -3.06 18.66 4.54
CA ASP A 173 -4.35 18.36 5.13
C ASP A 173 -4.70 19.39 6.20
N ARG A 174 -5.78 19.16 6.90
CA ARG A 174 -6.18 19.94 8.06
C ARG A 174 -5.97 19.16 9.34
N ASN A 175 -5.36 19.81 10.30
CA ASN A 175 -5.27 19.29 11.64
C ASN A 175 -6.69 19.17 12.24
N LEU A 176 -7.05 17.96 12.66
CA LEU A 176 -8.37 17.66 13.20
C LEU A 176 -8.65 18.33 14.54
N ASN A 177 -7.61 18.72 15.28
CA ASN A 177 -7.75 19.35 16.61
C ASN A 177 -8.05 20.84 16.52
N ASP A 178 -7.39 21.58 15.62
CA ASP A 178 -7.48 23.05 15.55
C ASP A 178 -7.93 23.59 14.19
N GLY A 179 -8.12 22.72 13.21
CA GLY A 179 -8.57 23.06 11.86
C GLY A 179 -7.56 23.86 11.02
N LYS A 180 -6.31 24.03 11.50
CA LYS A 180 -5.26 24.71 10.73
C LYS A 180 -4.71 23.81 9.64
N ASN A 181 -4.08 24.43 8.63
CA ASN A 181 -3.36 23.68 7.61
C ASN A 181 -2.22 22.91 8.26
N ASN A 182 -2.09 21.66 7.89
CA ASN A 182 -1.08 20.75 8.39
C ASN A 182 -0.42 20.00 7.23
N VAL A 183 0.73 19.41 7.48
CA VAL A 183 1.40 18.50 6.56
C VAL A 183 1.38 17.11 7.18
N VAL A 184 0.88 16.15 6.43
CA VAL A 184 0.86 14.75 6.79
C VAL A 184 1.98 14.04 6.04
N PHE A 185 2.65 13.15 6.73
CA PHE A 185 3.69 12.29 6.17
C PHE A 185 3.41 10.84 6.54
N ILE A 186 3.59 9.94 5.58
CA ILE A 186 3.63 8.50 5.81
C ILE A 186 4.67 7.87 4.91
N THR A 187 5.35 6.85 5.41
CA THR A 187 6.22 5.98 4.61
C THR A 187 6.14 4.56 5.14
N GLU A 188 6.16 3.60 4.23
CA GLU A 188 6.07 2.17 4.56
C GLU A 188 7.18 1.39 3.84
N PRO A 189 8.44 1.49 4.32
CA PRO A 189 9.50 0.61 3.86
C PRO A 189 9.19 -0.84 4.22
N GLN A 190 9.34 -1.72 3.24
CA GLN A 190 9.11 -3.16 3.33
C GLN A 190 10.40 -3.92 3.03
N LEU A 191 10.64 -4.99 3.79
CA LEU A 191 11.74 -5.92 3.54
C LEU A 191 11.19 -7.35 3.46
N TRP A 192 11.39 -8.01 2.33
CA TRP A 192 10.88 -9.34 2.02
C TRP A 192 11.98 -10.34 1.76
N LEU A 193 11.95 -11.48 2.42
CA LEU A 193 12.70 -12.69 2.08
C LEU A 193 11.81 -13.57 1.17
N ASN A 194 12.18 -13.69 -0.10
CA ASN A 194 11.45 -14.44 -1.11
C ASN A 194 11.86 -15.93 -1.03
N LEU A 195 11.10 -16.74 -0.31
CA LEU A 195 11.44 -18.13 -0.01
C LEU A 195 11.61 -18.97 -1.27
N TYR A 196 10.81 -18.73 -2.32
CA TYR A 196 10.88 -19.40 -3.60
C TYR A 196 12.17 -19.14 -4.41
N LYS A 197 13.02 -18.20 -3.96
CA LYS A 197 14.35 -17.93 -4.52
C LYS A 197 15.47 -18.67 -3.78
N LEU A 198 15.17 -19.34 -2.67
CA LEU A 198 16.13 -20.09 -1.89
C LEU A 198 16.37 -21.47 -2.52
N HIS A 199 17.59 -21.98 -2.35
CA HIS A 199 17.95 -23.31 -2.84
C HIS A 199 17.05 -24.40 -2.22
N GLY A 200 16.53 -25.30 -3.06
CA GLY A 200 15.69 -26.42 -2.61
C GLY A 200 14.22 -26.08 -2.37
N VAL A 201 13.80 -24.82 -2.54
CA VAL A 201 12.39 -24.44 -2.46
C VAL A 201 11.76 -24.45 -3.86
N ASN A 202 10.52 -24.97 -3.96
CA ASN A 202 9.78 -24.95 -5.22
C ASN A 202 9.55 -23.49 -5.68
N PRO A 203 10.00 -23.08 -6.88
CA PRO A 203 9.86 -21.71 -7.38
C PRO A 203 8.39 -21.31 -7.64
N ASP A 204 7.47 -22.26 -7.79
CA ASP A 204 6.05 -21.98 -7.99
C ASP A 204 5.34 -21.62 -6.65
N PHE A 205 5.95 -21.99 -5.53
CA PHE A 205 5.46 -21.60 -4.20
C PHE A 205 5.95 -20.21 -3.83
N ARG A 206 5.37 -19.19 -4.43
CA ARG A 206 5.79 -17.79 -4.37
C ARG A 206 5.44 -17.12 -3.04
N LEU A 207 5.82 -17.75 -1.92
CA LEU A 207 5.69 -17.20 -0.58
C LEU A 207 6.90 -16.35 -0.23
N SER A 208 6.66 -15.22 0.41
CA SER A 208 7.67 -14.38 1.04
C SER A 208 7.31 -14.12 2.50
N VAL A 209 8.32 -13.98 3.33
CA VAL A 209 8.18 -13.56 4.73
C VAL A 209 8.88 -12.22 4.88
N GLY A 210 8.30 -11.30 5.63
CA GLY A 210 8.88 -9.97 5.71
C GLY A 210 8.29 -9.10 6.79
N THR A 211 8.61 -7.83 6.65
CA THR A 211 8.13 -6.76 7.53
C THR A 211 7.83 -5.53 6.70
N GLU A 212 6.86 -4.77 7.16
CA GLU A 212 6.58 -3.40 6.75
C GLU A 212 6.65 -2.54 8.00
N VAL A 213 7.19 -1.35 7.88
CA VAL A 213 7.30 -0.40 8.98
C VAL A 213 6.64 0.91 8.59
N GLU A 214 5.39 1.12 9.02
CA GLU A 214 4.78 2.45 8.89
C GLU A 214 5.52 3.45 9.77
N VAL A 215 6.03 4.51 9.18
CA VAL A 215 6.51 5.69 9.89
C VAL A 215 5.64 6.85 9.45
N SER A 216 4.86 7.41 10.35
CA SER A 216 3.92 8.46 10.02
C SER A 216 4.03 9.66 10.95
N HIS A 217 3.71 10.85 10.44
CA HIS A 217 3.58 12.08 11.21
C HIS A 217 2.25 12.75 10.84
N ASN A 218 1.45 13.11 11.84
CA ASN A 218 0.11 13.67 11.65
C ASN A 218 -0.90 12.77 10.93
N PHE A 219 -0.62 11.49 10.74
CA PHE A 219 -1.49 10.55 10.04
C PHE A 219 -2.44 9.84 11.01
N ALA A 220 -1.97 8.82 11.71
CA ALA A 220 -2.80 8.07 12.66
C ALA A 220 -3.02 8.82 13.98
N VAL A 221 -2.04 9.61 14.39
CA VAL A 221 -2.08 10.43 15.60
C VAL A 221 -1.60 11.84 15.26
N THR A 222 -2.43 12.84 15.54
CA THR A 222 -2.13 14.24 15.27
C THR A 222 -1.00 14.75 16.16
N ASP A 223 -0.11 15.59 15.60
CA ASP A 223 1.05 16.20 16.25
C ASP A 223 2.07 15.21 16.83
N LYS A 224 2.08 13.96 16.30
CA LYS A 224 3.02 12.92 16.70
C LYS A 224 3.64 12.21 15.51
N THR A 225 4.87 11.74 15.73
CA THR A 225 5.51 10.76 14.86
C THR A 225 5.35 9.38 15.49
N ILE A 226 4.83 8.44 14.72
CA ILE A 226 4.55 7.07 15.14
C ILE A 226 5.33 6.11 14.24
N VAL A 227 5.77 4.99 14.81
CA VAL A 227 6.47 3.91 14.09
C VAL A 227 5.77 2.59 14.40
N ASN A 228 5.08 2.03 13.43
CA ASN A 228 4.31 0.80 13.55
C ASN A 228 4.96 -0.32 12.71
N PRO A 229 5.81 -1.16 13.29
CA PRO A 229 6.36 -2.31 12.59
C PRO A 229 5.35 -3.45 12.51
N THR A 230 5.44 -4.22 11.42
CA THR A 230 4.64 -5.44 11.23
C THR A 230 5.54 -6.66 11.03
N LEU A 231 4.97 -7.84 11.23
CA LEU A 231 5.46 -9.11 10.69
C LEU A 231 4.47 -9.56 9.62
N ALA A 232 4.97 -9.97 8.46
CA ALA A 232 4.08 -10.20 7.33
C ALA A 232 4.43 -11.46 6.51
N LEU A 233 3.40 -12.01 5.90
CA LEU A 233 3.47 -13.02 4.84
C LEU A 233 2.94 -12.41 3.55
N LYS A 234 3.58 -12.72 2.42
CA LYS A 234 3.14 -12.30 1.08
C LYS A 234 3.14 -13.48 0.13
N TRP A 235 2.03 -13.72 -0.52
CA TRP A 235 1.89 -14.72 -1.58
C TRP A 235 1.62 -14.02 -2.90
N SER A 236 2.52 -14.23 -3.87
CA SER A 236 2.45 -13.65 -5.23
C SER A 236 2.00 -14.70 -6.24
N PHE A 237 1.17 -14.34 -7.24
CA PHE A 237 0.63 -15.26 -8.25
C PHE A 237 0.36 -14.56 -9.59
#